data_bbe77ce32e89f62b1a4c069c6eb00be1
#
_entry.id   bbe77ce32e89f62b1a4c069c6eb00be1
#
_cell.length_a   1.000
_cell.length_b   1.000
_cell.length_c   1.000
_cell.angle_alpha   90.00
_cell.angle_beta   90.00
_cell.angle_gamma   90.00
#
_symmetry.space_group_name_H-M   'P 1'
#
loop_
_entity.id
_entity.type
_entity.pdbx_description
1 polymer ?
#
loop_
_entity_poly.entity_id
_entity_poly.type
_entity_poly.pdbx_seq_one_letter_code
_entity_poly.pdbx_strand_id
1 'polypeptide(L)'
;ARRWAPAAFRRSDFLGDTQTPLVDAVKNRIAEQCGPQELGSIYLLANWRYFGIQANPIACYFCYAPDGHTLKFVVAEVTNTPWDERRSYVIPVTDPEGKVHTKFQKTLHVSPFNPMDMVYQWSSSAPGDQLAIKLSNFQDNEKIFDATLSLEAHPFSATQLNRAIWGLPFMTLKVIVAIYWQALKLWLKG
;
A
#
# COMPACT_ATOMS: atom_id res chain seq x y z
N ALA A 1 23.93 -9.11 17.17
CA ALA A 1 24.08 -9.69 15.82
C ALA A 1 22.70 -9.75 15.16
N ARG A 2 22.51 -9.09 14.00
CA ARG A 2 21.28 -9.19 13.21
C ARG A 2 21.17 -10.62 12.68
N ARG A 3 20.17 -11.38 13.16
CA ARG A 3 19.88 -12.70 12.60
C ARG A 3 19.37 -12.52 11.16
N TRP A 4 19.96 -13.23 10.21
CA TRP A 4 19.44 -13.29 8.86
C TRP A 4 18.04 -13.94 8.88
N ALA A 5 17.10 -13.34 8.18
CA ALA A 5 15.74 -13.85 8.03
C ALA A 5 15.29 -13.69 6.58
N PRO A 6 14.65 -14.72 5.99
CA PRO A 6 14.17 -14.63 4.60
C PRO A 6 13.07 -13.60 4.41
N ALA A 7 12.30 -13.29 5.45
CA ALA A 7 11.34 -12.19 5.48
C ALA A 7 11.62 -11.30 6.69
N ALA A 8 11.59 -9.98 6.53
CA ALA A 8 11.90 -9.04 7.60
C ALA A 8 11.07 -7.75 7.50
N PHE A 9 10.56 -7.32 8.66
CA PHE A 9 10.02 -5.99 8.84
C PHE A 9 11.17 -5.01 9.15
N ARG A 10 11.18 -3.84 8.49
CA ARG A 10 12.07 -2.73 8.84
C ARG A 10 11.26 -1.45 8.95
N ARG A 11 11.41 -0.72 10.06
CA ARG A 11 10.71 0.55 10.31
C ARG A 11 10.92 1.57 9.19
N SER A 12 12.14 1.63 8.62
CA SER A 12 12.50 2.54 7.54
C SER A 12 11.75 2.31 6.22
N ASP A 13 11.07 1.19 6.08
CA ASP A 13 10.34 0.84 4.86
C ASP A 13 8.92 1.43 4.85
N PHE A 14 8.50 2.10 5.93
CA PHE A 14 7.14 2.54 6.19
C PHE A 14 7.06 4.01 6.58
N LEU A 15 5.84 4.53 6.61
CA LEU A 15 5.47 5.93 6.80
C LEU A 15 6.25 6.64 7.94
N GLY A 16 6.68 7.85 7.64
CA GLY A 16 7.27 8.79 8.60
C GLY A 16 8.73 8.52 8.93
N ASP A 17 9.24 9.29 9.88
CA ASP A 17 10.62 9.15 10.35
C ASP A 17 10.84 7.83 11.10
N THR A 18 12.04 7.26 10.94
CA THR A 18 12.43 5.97 11.53
C THR A 18 12.50 5.99 13.06
N GLN A 19 12.71 7.16 13.65
CA GLN A 19 12.78 7.33 15.11
C GLN A 19 11.38 7.38 15.75
N THR A 20 10.36 7.75 14.98
CA THR A 20 8.97 7.80 15.44
C THR A 20 8.34 6.41 15.34
N PRO A 21 7.68 5.89 16.38
CA PRO A 21 6.89 4.65 16.28
C PRO A 21 5.90 4.72 15.12
N LEU A 22 5.73 3.61 14.38
CA LEU A 22 4.89 3.61 13.18
C LEU A 22 3.44 4.03 13.45
N VAL A 23 2.89 3.60 14.59
CA VAL A 23 1.52 3.97 15.02
C VAL A 23 1.40 5.49 15.18
N ASP A 24 2.41 6.13 15.80
CA ASP A 24 2.40 7.58 16.00
C ASP A 24 2.58 8.33 14.69
N ALA A 25 3.43 7.83 13.79
CA ALA A 25 3.60 8.40 12.46
C ALA A 25 2.28 8.38 11.66
N VAL A 26 1.50 7.29 11.75
CA VAL A 26 0.18 7.19 11.10
C VAL A 26 -0.81 8.16 11.73
N LYS A 27 -0.86 8.24 13.08
CA LYS A 27 -1.72 9.20 13.79
C LYS A 27 -1.39 10.64 13.44
N ASN A 28 -0.11 10.99 13.41
CA ASN A 28 0.35 12.32 13.03
C ASN A 28 -0.07 12.65 11.59
N ARG A 29 0.09 11.71 10.67
CA ARG A 29 -0.33 11.91 9.27
C ARG A 29 -1.82 12.16 9.12
N ILE A 30 -2.66 11.46 9.91
CA ILE A 30 -4.11 11.71 9.94
C ILE A 30 -4.39 13.08 10.55
N ALA A 31 -3.72 13.42 11.65
CA ALA A 31 -3.91 14.70 12.34
C ALA A 31 -3.53 15.91 11.48
N GLU A 32 -2.50 15.80 10.65
CA GLU A 32 -2.09 16.84 9.68
C GLU A 32 -3.20 17.19 8.68
N GLN A 33 -4.01 16.20 8.27
CA GLN A 33 -5.03 16.40 7.23
C GLN A 33 -6.44 16.59 7.80
N CYS A 34 -6.77 15.90 8.89
CA CYS A 34 -8.12 15.82 9.45
C CYS A 34 -8.24 16.37 10.87
N GLY A 35 -7.15 16.93 11.43
CA GLY A 35 -7.08 17.30 12.85
C GLY A 35 -6.90 16.08 13.76
N PRO A 36 -6.69 16.30 15.07
CA PRO A 36 -6.52 15.23 16.04
C PRO A 36 -7.73 14.28 16.06
N GLN A 37 -7.47 12.98 16.02
CA GLN A 37 -8.50 11.94 16.00
C GLN A 37 -8.23 10.92 17.10
N GLU A 38 -9.29 10.49 17.78
CA GLU A 38 -9.24 9.33 18.66
C GLU A 38 -9.29 8.06 17.80
N LEU A 39 -8.22 7.27 17.88
CA LEU A 39 -8.05 6.03 17.14
C LEU A 39 -7.70 4.88 18.08
N GLY A 40 -8.32 3.73 17.82
CA GLY A 40 -8.02 2.46 18.46
C GLY A 40 -6.90 1.72 17.74
N SER A 41 -7.19 0.49 17.33
CA SER A 41 -6.23 -0.37 16.63
C SER A 41 -5.91 0.11 15.23
N ILE A 42 -4.65 -0.03 14.82
CA ILE A 42 -4.18 0.24 13.46
C ILE A 42 -3.57 -1.05 12.91
N TYR A 43 -4.11 -1.54 11.80
CA TYR A 43 -3.63 -2.74 11.11
C TYR A 43 -2.90 -2.35 9.83
N LEU A 44 -1.74 -2.95 9.62
CA LEU A 44 -0.89 -2.72 8.46
C LEU A 44 -1.02 -3.87 7.46
N LEU A 45 -1.40 -3.53 6.23
CA LEU A 45 -1.24 -4.38 5.07
C LEU A 45 -0.03 -3.91 4.27
N ALA A 46 0.98 -4.75 4.11
CA ALA A 46 2.19 -4.41 3.36
C ALA A 46 2.98 -5.65 2.96
N ASN A 47 3.80 -5.52 1.93
CA ASN A 47 4.85 -6.49 1.65
C ASN A 47 6.06 -6.23 2.56
N TRP A 48 6.56 -7.27 3.20
CA TRP A 48 7.81 -7.23 3.93
C TRP A 48 9.01 -7.38 2.97
N ARG A 49 10.19 -7.12 3.50
CA ARG A 49 11.41 -7.45 2.75
C ARG A 49 11.54 -8.96 2.59
N TYR A 50 11.73 -9.42 1.36
CA TYR A 50 12.09 -10.80 1.06
C TYR A 50 13.56 -10.86 0.65
N PHE A 51 14.34 -11.70 1.33
CA PHE A 51 15.78 -11.88 1.08
C PHE A 51 16.55 -10.54 1.01
N GLY A 52 16.13 -9.57 1.83
CA GLY A 52 16.73 -8.23 1.90
C GLY A 52 16.23 -7.24 0.85
N ILE A 53 15.46 -7.69 -0.16
CA ILE A 53 14.90 -6.84 -1.21
C ILE A 53 13.54 -6.30 -0.75
N GLN A 54 13.34 -5.00 -0.89
CA GLN A 54 12.03 -4.36 -0.68
C GLN A 54 11.32 -4.19 -2.02
N ALA A 55 10.08 -4.67 -2.09
CA ALA A 55 9.14 -4.33 -3.15
C ALA A 55 7.77 -4.16 -2.51
N ASN A 56 7.49 -2.96 -2.06
CA ASN A 56 6.23 -2.61 -1.42
C ASN A 56 5.61 -1.40 -2.14
N PRO A 57 4.97 -1.62 -3.32
CA PRO A 57 4.41 -0.53 -4.12
C PRO A 57 3.28 0.19 -3.40
N ILE A 58 2.61 -0.48 -2.47
CA ILE A 58 1.56 0.08 -1.65
C ILE A 58 1.56 -0.53 -0.25
N ALA A 59 1.46 0.31 0.78
CA ALA A 59 1.12 -0.07 2.14
C ALA A 59 -0.18 0.60 2.55
N CYS A 60 -1.07 -0.15 3.22
CA CYS A 60 -2.33 0.38 3.71
C CYS A 60 -2.41 0.23 5.22
N TYR A 61 -2.72 1.34 5.90
CA TYR A 61 -2.96 1.38 7.34
C TYR A 61 -4.44 1.55 7.57
N PHE A 62 -5.10 0.51 8.10
CA PHE A 62 -6.52 0.50 8.43
C PHE A 62 -6.68 0.95 9.88
N CYS A 63 -7.22 2.14 10.08
CA CYS A 63 -7.30 2.82 11.37
C CYS A 63 -8.73 2.74 11.90
N TYR A 64 -8.90 2.01 12.99
CA TYR A 64 -10.20 1.80 13.63
C TYR A 64 -10.45 2.81 14.73
N ALA A 65 -11.74 3.03 15.03
CA ALA A 65 -12.18 3.77 16.21
C ALA A 65 -11.78 3.04 17.50
N PRO A 66 -11.88 3.69 18.68
CA PRO A 66 -11.63 3.05 19.97
C PRO A 66 -12.52 1.84 20.26
N ASP A 67 -13.68 1.72 19.61
CA ASP A 67 -14.56 0.55 19.69
C ASP A 67 -13.94 -0.73 19.09
N GLY A 68 -12.87 -0.61 18.30
CA GLY A 68 -12.16 -1.71 17.66
C GLY A 68 -12.86 -2.31 16.44
N HIS A 69 -14.02 -1.81 16.05
CA HIS A 69 -14.85 -2.37 14.97
C HIS A 69 -15.12 -1.39 13.83
N THR A 70 -15.28 -0.11 14.13
CA THR A 70 -15.59 0.92 13.14
C THR A 70 -14.30 1.38 12.43
N LEU A 71 -14.16 1.09 11.13
CA LEU A 71 -13.06 1.60 10.32
C LEU A 71 -13.27 3.10 10.07
N LYS A 72 -12.35 3.95 10.55
CA LYS A 72 -12.45 5.42 10.42
C LYS A 72 -11.62 5.98 9.27
N PHE A 73 -10.41 5.44 9.08
CA PHE A 73 -9.51 5.93 8.04
C PHE A 73 -8.75 4.77 7.40
N VAL A 74 -8.45 4.94 6.12
CA VAL A 74 -7.42 4.18 5.43
C VAL A 74 -6.31 5.16 5.05
N VAL A 75 -5.08 4.92 5.53
CA VAL A 75 -3.91 5.65 5.04
C VAL A 75 -3.22 4.77 4.01
N ALA A 76 -3.22 5.21 2.76
CA ALA A 76 -2.56 4.51 1.66
C ALA A 76 -1.20 5.17 1.37
N GLU A 77 -0.12 4.45 1.60
CA GLU A 77 1.24 4.88 1.27
C GLU A 77 1.66 4.21 -0.04
N VAL A 78 1.84 5.01 -1.07
CA VAL A 78 2.26 4.55 -2.41
C VAL A 78 3.74 4.86 -2.59
N THR A 79 4.50 3.86 -3.01
CA THR A 79 5.94 3.98 -3.27
C THR A 79 6.20 3.80 -4.76
N ASN A 80 6.88 4.78 -5.35
CA ASN A 80 7.40 4.67 -6.69
C ASN A 80 8.73 3.91 -6.65
N THR A 81 8.71 2.65 -7.00
CA THR A 81 9.82 1.72 -6.81
C THR A 81 11.15 2.15 -7.45
N PRO A 82 11.20 2.75 -8.69
CA PRO A 82 12.47 3.14 -9.27
C PRO A 82 13.17 4.30 -8.55
N TRP A 83 12.41 5.22 -7.95
CA TRP A 83 12.96 6.44 -7.33
C TRP A 83 12.79 6.49 -5.80
N ASP A 84 12.20 5.46 -5.19
CA ASP A 84 11.85 5.40 -3.74
C ASP A 84 11.07 6.64 -3.26
N GLU A 85 10.34 7.29 -4.17
CA GLU A 85 9.48 8.41 -3.82
C GLU A 85 8.19 7.89 -3.21
N ARG A 86 7.83 8.40 -2.02
CA ARG A 86 6.66 7.96 -1.27
C ARG A 86 5.66 9.09 -1.08
N ARG A 87 4.39 8.76 -1.20
CA ARG A 87 3.27 9.66 -0.86
C ARG A 87 2.21 8.91 -0.09
N SER A 88 1.67 9.57 0.90
CA SER A 88 0.58 9.02 1.72
C SER A 88 -0.70 9.81 1.50
N TYR A 89 -1.78 9.08 1.32
CA TYR A 89 -3.13 9.59 1.15
C TYR A 89 -3.98 9.17 2.34
N VAL A 90 -4.57 10.13 3.04
CA VAL A 90 -5.50 9.86 4.14
C VAL A 90 -6.91 9.84 3.57
N ILE A 91 -7.58 8.72 3.70
CA ILE A 91 -8.90 8.45 3.15
C ILE A 91 -9.88 8.25 4.31
N PRO A 92 -10.77 9.21 4.60
CA PRO A 92 -11.83 9.02 5.57
C PRO A 92 -12.82 7.96 5.10
N VAL A 93 -13.28 7.13 6.02
CA VAL A 93 -14.30 6.09 5.77
C VAL A 93 -15.62 6.57 6.36
N THR A 94 -16.60 6.75 5.51
CA THR A 94 -17.94 7.23 5.91
C THR A 94 -19.00 6.14 5.83
N ASP A 95 -18.70 5.05 5.14
CA ASP A 95 -19.60 3.91 4.98
C ASP A 95 -19.58 3.04 6.25
N PRO A 96 -20.74 2.70 6.83
CA PRO A 96 -20.82 1.87 8.05
C PRO A 96 -20.26 0.45 7.87
N GLU A 97 -20.30 -0.09 6.64
CA GLU A 97 -19.72 -1.39 6.32
C GLU A 97 -18.22 -1.31 6.03
N GLY A 98 -17.62 -0.12 6.17
CA GLY A 98 -16.19 0.12 5.92
C GLY A 98 -15.79 0.06 4.46
N LYS A 99 -16.74 0.15 3.54
CA LYS A 99 -16.47 0.29 2.11
C LYS A 99 -15.97 1.71 1.82
N VAL A 100 -14.93 1.80 1.02
CA VAL A 100 -14.33 3.09 0.65
C VAL A 100 -14.49 3.31 -0.84
N HIS A 101 -15.07 4.46 -1.19
CA HIS A 101 -15.10 4.98 -2.55
C HIS A 101 -14.76 6.45 -2.52
N THR A 102 -13.59 6.82 -3.01
CA THR A 102 -13.17 8.22 -3.01
C THR A 102 -12.36 8.57 -4.24
N LYS A 103 -12.31 9.86 -4.57
CA LYS A 103 -11.46 10.42 -5.62
C LYS A 103 -10.53 11.44 -5.00
N PHE A 104 -9.27 11.44 -5.42
CA PHE A 104 -8.28 12.43 -4.99
C PHE A 104 -7.30 12.73 -6.12
N GLN A 105 -6.72 13.92 -6.09
CA GLN A 105 -5.74 14.34 -7.08
C GLN A 105 -4.45 13.54 -6.95
N LYS A 106 -3.88 13.17 -8.08
CA LYS A 106 -2.58 12.52 -8.14
C LYS A 106 -1.49 13.51 -7.75
N THR A 107 -0.73 13.19 -6.71
CA THR A 107 0.39 14.01 -6.23
C THR A 107 1.75 13.33 -6.38
N LEU A 108 1.78 12.10 -6.92
CA LEU A 108 2.99 11.29 -7.09
C LEU A 108 3.23 10.96 -8.56
N HIS A 109 4.45 11.17 -9.05
CA HIS A 109 4.91 10.65 -10.32
C HIS A 109 5.14 9.13 -10.20
N VAL A 110 4.17 8.32 -10.65
CA VAL A 110 4.27 6.85 -10.59
C VAL A 110 4.87 6.28 -11.87
N SER A 111 4.81 7.02 -12.98
CA SER A 111 5.32 6.60 -14.27
C SER A 111 5.76 7.82 -15.08
N PRO A 112 6.90 7.78 -15.76
CA PRO A 112 7.34 8.85 -16.65
C PRO A 112 6.40 9.05 -17.86
N PHE A 113 5.56 8.05 -18.15
CA PHE A 113 4.61 8.08 -19.26
C PHE A 113 3.24 8.64 -18.90
N ASN A 114 2.95 8.87 -17.61
CA ASN A 114 1.65 9.34 -17.15
C ASN A 114 1.74 10.78 -16.63
N PRO A 115 0.95 11.73 -17.17
CA PRO A 115 0.93 13.11 -16.71
C PRO A 115 0.53 13.24 -15.24
N MET A 116 0.81 14.42 -14.65
CA MET A 116 0.44 14.72 -13.26
C MET A 116 -1.04 15.09 -13.11
N ASP A 117 -1.67 15.60 -14.15
CA ASP A 117 -3.07 16.01 -14.14
C ASP A 117 -3.99 14.80 -14.31
N MET A 118 -4.02 13.99 -13.25
CA MET A 118 -4.84 12.77 -13.19
C MET A 118 -5.57 12.69 -11.86
N VAL A 119 -6.72 12.04 -11.88
CA VAL A 119 -7.53 11.76 -10.68
C VAL A 119 -7.42 10.28 -10.34
N TYR A 120 -7.03 9.99 -9.11
CA TYR A 120 -7.14 8.66 -8.54
C TYR A 120 -8.56 8.41 -8.04
N GLN A 121 -9.11 7.28 -8.42
CA GLN A 121 -10.31 6.74 -7.79
C GLN A 121 -9.93 5.50 -7.01
N TRP A 122 -10.12 5.57 -5.70
CA TRP A 122 -9.92 4.47 -4.77
C TRP A 122 -11.22 3.77 -4.46
N SER A 123 -11.19 2.44 -4.43
CA SER A 123 -12.27 1.61 -3.93
C SER A 123 -11.69 0.46 -3.13
N SER A 124 -12.17 0.24 -1.92
CA SER A 124 -11.78 -0.93 -1.12
C SER A 124 -12.90 -1.44 -0.24
N SER A 125 -12.86 -2.73 0.10
CA SER A 125 -13.63 -3.30 1.19
C SER A 125 -12.95 -3.03 2.54
N ALA A 126 -13.67 -3.22 3.65
CA ALA A 126 -13.04 -3.38 4.95
C ALA A 126 -12.19 -4.66 4.98
N PRO A 127 -11.10 -4.72 5.78
CA PRO A 127 -10.37 -5.95 6.03
C PRO A 127 -11.26 -7.02 6.68
N GLY A 128 -11.23 -8.22 6.14
CA GLY A 128 -11.97 -9.39 6.60
C GLY A 128 -11.33 -10.66 6.04
N ASP A 129 -12.11 -11.73 5.85
CA ASP A 129 -11.63 -12.96 5.21
C ASP A 129 -11.16 -12.71 3.78
N GLN A 130 -11.75 -11.72 3.13
CA GLN A 130 -11.33 -11.22 1.82
C GLN A 130 -11.13 -9.70 1.88
N LEU A 131 -10.12 -9.21 1.20
CA LEU A 131 -9.86 -7.79 1.01
C LEU A 131 -9.64 -7.50 -0.47
N ALA A 132 -10.41 -6.57 -1.00
CA ALA A 132 -10.22 -6.05 -2.34
C ALA A 132 -9.88 -4.57 -2.28
N ILE A 133 -8.82 -4.17 -3.01
CA ILE A 133 -8.43 -2.78 -3.18
C ILE A 133 -8.30 -2.52 -4.67
N LYS A 134 -8.97 -1.50 -5.16
CA LYS A 134 -8.89 -1.06 -6.55
C LYS A 134 -8.48 0.40 -6.61
N LEU A 135 -7.46 0.67 -7.41
CA LEU A 135 -7.01 2.01 -7.74
C LEU A 135 -7.15 2.22 -9.25
N SER A 136 -7.93 3.20 -9.65
CA SER A 136 -8.11 3.56 -11.07
C SER A 136 -7.61 4.98 -11.29
N ASN A 137 -6.95 5.22 -12.43
CA ASN A 137 -6.47 6.52 -12.84
C ASN A 137 -7.31 7.05 -13.99
N PHE A 138 -7.77 8.28 -13.86
CA PHE A 138 -8.55 8.98 -14.87
C PHE A 138 -7.84 10.25 -15.32
N GLN A 139 -7.87 10.50 -16.63
CA GLN A 139 -7.49 11.76 -17.26
C GLN A 139 -8.64 12.16 -18.19
N ASP A 140 -9.10 13.41 -18.12
CA ASP A 140 -10.21 13.93 -18.94
C ASP A 140 -11.46 13.03 -18.94
N ASN A 141 -11.78 12.42 -17.79
CA ASN A 141 -12.83 11.42 -17.58
C ASN A 141 -12.61 10.07 -18.28
N GLU A 142 -11.50 9.88 -18.97
CA GLU A 142 -11.14 8.57 -19.52
C GLU A 142 -10.31 7.78 -18.52
N LYS A 143 -10.64 6.49 -18.36
CA LYS A 143 -9.85 5.58 -17.51
C LYS A 143 -8.61 5.14 -18.27
N ILE A 144 -7.44 5.62 -17.79
CA ILE A 144 -6.14 5.32 -18.40
C ILE A 144 -5.57 4.01 -17.86
N PHE A 145 -5.74 3.76 -16.56
CA PHE A 145 -5.15 2.61 -15.90
C PHE A 145 -5.98 2.17 -14.71
N ASP A 146 -6.01 0.88 -14.42
CA ASP A 146 -6.50 0.37 -13.15
C ASP A 146 -5.65 -0.79 -12.63
N ALA A 147 -5.51 -0.84 -11.32
CA ALA A 147 -4.87 -1.92 -10.58
C ALA A 147 -5.84 -2.45 -9.54
N THR A 148 -5.92 -3.77 -9.43
CA THR A 148 -6.72 -4.44 -8.41
C THR A 148 -5.84 -5.40 -7.62
N LEU A 149 -5.91 -5.27 -6.30
CA LEU A 149 -5.34 -6.22 -5.34
C LEU A 149 -6.49 -6.97 -4.69
N SER A 150 -6.52 -8.29 -4.84
CA SER A 150 -7.47 -9.18 -4.18
C SER A 150 -6.71 -10.16 -3.29
N LEU A 151 -7.07 -10.21 -2.02
CA LEU A 151 -6.39 -10.99 -0.99
C LEU A 151 -7.39 -11.84 -0.22
N GLU A 152 -6.95 -12.99 0.23
CA GLU A 152 -7.64 -13.89 1.14
C GLU A 152 -6.84 -14.01 2.44
N ALA A 153 -7.53 -13.92 3.58
CA ALA A 153 -6.91 -14.04 4.89
C ALA A 153 -6.57 -15.51 5.20
N HIS A 154 -5.37 -15.74 5.67
CA HIS A 154 -4.94 -17.03 6.18
C HIS A 154 -4.46 -16.89 7.64
N PRO A 155 -4.67 -17.90 8.49
CA PRO A 155 -4.15 -17.90 9.85
C PRO A 155 -2.63 -17.70 9.87
N PHE A 156 -2.13 -16.82 10.73
CA PHE A 156 -0.70 -16.61 10.90
C PHE A 156 -0.08 -17.78 11.66
N SER A 157 0.53 -18.70 10.93
CA SER A 157 1.22 -19.88 11.47
C SER A 157 2.57 -20.08 10.80
N ALA A 158 3.49 -20.77 11.49
CA ALA A 158 4.80 -21.09 10.92
C ALA A 158 4.69 -21.86 9.59
N THR A 159 3.71 -22.76 9.46
CA THR A 159 3.46 -23.52 8.24
C THR A 159 3.02 -22.62 7.10
N GLN A 160 2.06 -21.71 7.33
CA GLN A 160 1.57 -20.79 6.31
C GLN A 160 2.64 -19.78 5.93
N LEU A 161 3.40 -19.28 6.91
CA LEU A 161 4.51 -18.36 6.64
C LEU A 161 5.58 -19.03 5.78
N ASN A 162 5.98 -20.27 6.13
CA ASN A 162 6.93 -21.04 5.33
C ASN A 162 6.40 -21.31 3.92
N ARG A 163 5.11 -21.67 3.79
CA ARG A 163 4.49 -21.87 2.48
C ARG A 163 4.51 -20.59 1.64
N ALA A 164 4.23 -19.42 2.23
CA ALA A 164 4.29 -18.13 1.55
C ALA A 164 5.72 -17.78 1.12
N ILE A 165 6.70 -17.97 2.01
CA ILE A 165 8.11 -17.62 1.73
C ILE A 165 8.70 -18.53 0.65
N TRP A 166 8.46 -19.84 0.73
CA TRP A 166 9.07 -20.84 -0.16
C TRP A 166 8.20 -21.20 -1.36
N GLY A 167 6.89 -20.98 -1.28
CA GLY A 167 5.96 -21.20 -2.40
C GLY A 167 6.04 -20.13 -3.49
N LEU A 168 6.51 -18.93 -3.15
CA LEU A 168 6.71 -17.80 -4.07
C LEU A 168 8.15 -17.28 -4.03
N PRO A 169 9.17 -18.17 -4.12
CA PRO A 169 10.55 -17.72 -4.10
C PRO A 169 10.77 -16.78 -5.29
N PHE A 170 11.46 -15.67 -5.05
CA PHE A 170 11.78 -14.68 -6.08
C PHE A 170 10.59 -13.93 -6.70
N MET A 171 9.41 -13.89 -6.03
CA MET A 171 8.28 -13.10 -6.52
C MET A 171 8.69 -11.64 -6.77
N THR A 172 9.42 -11.04 -5.84
CA THR A 172 9.98 -9.69 -5.98
C THR A 172 10.90 -9.57 -7.19
N LEU A 173 11.76 -10.57 -7.42
CA LEU A 173 12.65 -10.59 -8.58
C LEU A 173 11.88 -10.71 -9.89
N LYS A 174 10.85 -11.56 -9.94
CA LYS A 174 9.95 -11.66 -11.11
C LYS A 174 9.28 -10.34 -11.44
N VAL A 175 8.79 -9.63 -10.43
CA VAL A 175 8.16 -8.30 -10.61
C VAL A 175 9.17 -7.30 -11.15
N ILE A 176 10.36 -7.22 -10.58
CA ILE A 176 11.43 -6.33 -11.06
C ILE A 176 11.80 -6.64 -12.50
N VAL A 177 12.05 -7.90 -12.81
CA VAL A 177 12.37 -8.33 -14.20
C VAL A 177 11.24 -7.99 -15.17
N ALA A 178 9.98 -8.20 -14.76
CA ALA A 178 8.82 -7.87 -15.59
C ALA A 178 8.71 -6.36 -15.86
N ILE A 179 8.96 -5.51 -14.86
CA ILE A 179 8.97 -4.04 -15.01
C ILE A 179 10.03 -3.62 -16.02
N TYR A 180 11.27 -4.05 -15.86
CA TYR A 180 12.34 -3.70 -16.78
C TYR A 180 12.14 -4.28 -18.19
N TRP A 181 11.57 -5.48 -18.28
CA TRP A 181 11.21 -6.08 -19.56
C TRP A 181 10.15 -5.27 -20.32
N GLN A 182 9.12 -4.80 -19.61
CA GLN A 182 8.11 -3.93 -20.22
C GLN A 182 8.68 -2.56 -20.60
N ALA A 183 9.52 -1.98 -19.76
CA ALA A 183 10.22 -0.73 -20.08
C ALA A 183 11.09 -0.87 -21.34
N LEU A 184 11.84 -1.97 -21.46
CA LEU A 184 12.64 -2.28 -22.64
C LEU A 184 11.75 -2.42 -23.89
N LYS A 185 10.64 -3.16 -23.80
CA LYS A 185 9.69 -3.29 -24.92
C LYS A 185 9.12 -1.95 -25.37
N LEU A 186 8.79 -1.06 -24.43
CA LEU A 186 8.28 0.27 -24.75
C LEU A 186 9.37 1.11 -25.42
N TRP A 187 10.59 1.07 -24.90
CA TRP A 187 11.73 1.78 -25.50
C TRP A 187 12.04 1.30 -26.92
N LEU A 188 11.94 0.00 -27.20
CA LEU A 188 12.15 -0.57 -28.54
C LEU A 188 11.03 -0.24 -29.55
N LYS A 189 9.86 0.21 -29.06
CA LYS A 189 8.73 0.62 -29.91
C LYS A 189 8.73 2.11 -30.25
N GLY A 190 9.63 2.90 -29.67
CA GLY A 190 9.73 4.35 -29.81
C GLY A 190 8.78 5.01 -28.85
#